data_3ef8e7994c04920feab97a463f033a29
#
_entry.id   3ef8e7994c04920feab97a463f033a29
#
_cell.length_a   1.000
_cell.length_b   1.000
_cell.length_c   1.000
_cell.angle_alpha   90.00
_cell.angle_beta   90.00
_cell.angle_gamma   90.00
#
_symmetry.space_group_name_H-M   'P 1'
#
loop_
_entity.id
_entity.type
_entity.pdbx_description
1 polymer ?
#
loop_
_entity_poly.entity_id
_entity_poly.type
_entity_poly.pdbx_seq_one_letter_code
_entity_poly.pdbx_strand_id
1 'polypeptide(L)'
;DHIDEVIKIIRASKNTAEAKNSLIERFELTDAQAQAIVDMRLRALTGLEREKIENEYAELQKKIEEYKAILADRKVLLGVIKEEIILIRDKYGDERRTSIGYDEYDISMEDMIPHENTIITMTKLGYIKRMTVDNFKSQHRGGKGIKGMQTIEDDYIDDMIMTTTHHYIMFFTNTGRVYRIKAYEIPESSRTARGTAIINLLQLMPGEKITAVIPFKEYEEDKYLFMVTKRGIAKKTPILEYFNIRKSGLQAINLRD
;
A
#
# COMPACT_ATOMS: atom_id res chain seq x y z
N ASP A 1 5.43 -59.03 10.89
CA ASP A 1 5.89 -60.42 11.10
C ASP A 1 5.80 -60.92 12.55
N HIS A 2 5.19 -60.14 13.46
CA HIS A 2 5.06 -60.51 14.86
C HIS A 2 3.63 -60.92 15.28
N ILE A 3 2.82 -61.39 14.32
CA ILE A 3 1.38 -61.69 14.55
C ILE A 3 1.19 -62.70 15.67
N ASP A 4 1.97 -63.79 15.70
CA ASP A 4 1.87 -64.81 16.73
C ASP A 4 2.23 -64.30 18.13
N GLU A 5 3.22 -63.36 18.24
CA GLU A 5 3.59 -62.75 19.48
C GLU A 5 2.51 -61.77 19.97
N VAL A 6 1.93 -60.96 19.07
CA VAL A 6 0.80 -60.10 19.37
C VAL A 6 -0.40 -60.87 19.88
N ILE A 7 -0.75 -61.98 19.20
CA ILE A 7 -1.85 -62.86 19.62
C ILE A 7 -1.58 -63.46 21.00
N LYS A 8 -0.34 -63.89 21.30
CA LYS A 8 0.04 -64.38 22.61
C LYS A 8 -0.13 -63.35 23.71
N ILE A 9 0.33 -62.09 23.47
CA ILE A 9 0.19 -60.99 24.41
C ILE A 9 -1.28 -60.69 24.68
N ILE A 10 -2.12 -60.59 23.66
CA ILE A 10 -3.52 -60.30 23.80
C ILE A 10 -4.23 -61.42 24.59
N ARG A 11 -3.94 -62.70 24.31
CA ARG A 11 -4.52 -63.86 25.03
C ARG A 11 -4.05 -63.98 26.47
N ALA A 12 -2.85 -63.51 26.79
CA ALA A 12 -2.30 -63.54 28.15
C ALA A 12 -2.83 -62.42 29.04
N SER A 13 -3.36 -61.35 28.45
CA SER A 13 -3.85 -60.17 29.16
C SER A 13 -5.26 -60.40 29.73
N LYS A 14 -5.50 -59.85 30.93
CA LYS A 14 -6.78 -59.99 31.64
C LYS A 14 -7.89 -59.12 31.11
N ASN A 15 -7.52 -57.99 30.47
CA ASN A 15 -8.43 -57.03 29.89
C ASN A 15 -7.78 -56.27 28.74
N THR A 16 -8.61 -55.53 27.99
CA THR A 16 -8.16 -54.75 26.81
C THR A 16 -7.11 -53.70 27.13
N ALA A 17 -7.21 -53.06 28.30
CA ALA A 17 -6.25 -52.02 28.69
C ALA A 17 -4.86 -52.62 28.99
N GLU A 18 -4.81 -53.80 29.64
CA GLU A 18 -3.54 -54.50 29.89
C GLU A 18 -2.91 -54.99 28.59
N ALA A 19 -3.71 -55.52 27.66
CA ALA A 19 -3.25 -55.94 26.34
C ALA A 19 -2.62 -54.74 25.57
N LYS A 20 -3.29 -53.60 25.59
CA LYS A 20 -2.81 -52.38 24.95
C LYS A 20 -1.50 -51.90 25.54
N ASN A 21 -1.38 -51.82 26.87
CA ASN A 21 -0.14 -51.38 27.53
C ASN A 21 1.03 -52.35 27.25
N SER A 22 0.79 -53.64 27.26
CA SER A 22 1.82 -54.63 26.95
C SER A 22 2.29 -54.56 25.50
N LEU A 23 1.40 -54.24 24.56
CA LEU A 23 1.77 -54.01 23.17
C LEU A 23 2.58 -52.73 23.00
N ILE A 24 2.26 -51.63 23.72
CA ILE A 24 3.00 -50.39 23.72
C ILE A 24 4.43 -50.62 24.22
N GLU A 25 4.56 -51.28 25.37
CA GLU A 25 5.90 -51.55 25.97
C GLU A 25 6.76 -52.47 25.09
N ARG A 26 6.14 -53.51 24.51
CA ARG A 26 6.87 -54.53 23.74
C ARG A 26 7.32 -54.08 22.37
N PHE A 27 6.51 -53.26 21.68
CA PHE A 27 6.72 -52.88 20.28
C PHE A 27 6.93 -51.37 20.09
N GLU A 28 7.05 -50.60 21.19
CA GLU A 28 7.22 -49.15 21.18
C GLU A 28 6.15 -48.41 20.33
N LEU A 29 4.91 -48.91 20.41
CA LEU A 29 3.78 -48.39 19.65
C LEU A 29 3.19 -47.14 20.31
N THR A 30 2.60 -46.28 19.50
CA THR A 30 1.77 -45.19 20.03
C THR A 30 0.45 -45.76 20.57
N ASP A 31 -0.19 -44.97 21.46
CA ASP A 31 -1.49 -45.34 22.04
C ASP A 31 -2.55 -45.68 20.96
N ALA A 32 -2.60 -44.87 19.89
CA ALA A 32 -3.52 -45.07 18.77
C ALA A 32 -3.21 -46.37 17.97
N GLN A 33 -1.92 -46.67 17.77
CA GLN A 33 -1.52 -47.92 17.08
C GLN A 33 -1.85 -49.16 17.89
N ALA A 34 -1.58 -49.16 19.19
CA ALA A 34 -1.89 -50.26 20.06
C ALA A 34 -3.42 -50.49 20.16
N GLN A 35 -4.22 -49.41 20.24
CA GLN A 35 -5.67 -49.48 20.21
C GLN A 35 -6.18 -50.09 18.90
N ALA A 36 -5.67 -49.69 17.76
CA ALA A 36 -6.06 -50.24 16.46
C ALA A 36 -5.76 -51.74 16.35
N ILE A 37 -4.65 -52.22 16.94
CA ILE A 37 -4.32 -53.66 16.97
C ILE A 37 -5.31 -54.43 17.83
N VAL A 38 -5.65 -53.91 19.01
CA VAL A 38 -6.58 -54.59 19.93
C VAL A 38 -7.99 -54.63 19.37
N ASP A 39 -8.41 -53.60 18.66
CA ASP A 39 -9.73 -53.49 18.00
C ASP A 39 -9.81 -54.27 16.66
N MET A 40 -8.68 -54.80 16.19
CA MET A 40 -8.60 -55.50 14.91
C MET A 40 -9.39 -56.81 14.94
N ARG A 41 -10.31 -56.97 14.00
CA ARG A 41 -11.09 -58.20 13.84
C ARG A 41 -10.24 -59.33 13.29
N LEU A 42 -10.46 -60.56 13.73
CA LEU A 42 -9.77 -61.76 13.22
C LEU A 42 -9.79 -61.87 11.67
N ARG A 43 -10.83 -61.38 11.03
CA ARG A 43 -10.94 -61.29 9.57
C ARG A 43 -9.82 -60.47 8.94
N ALA A 44 -9.35 -59.42 9.62
CA ALA A 44 -8.29 -58.54 9.12
C ALA A 44 -6.92 -59.25 9.05
N LEU A 45 -6.79 -60.40 9.67
CA LEU A 45 -5.56 -61.25 9.62
C LEU A 45 -5.51 -62.16 8.39
N THR A 46 -6.54 -62.12 7.53
CA THR A 46 -6.53 -62.91 6.28
C THR A 46 -5.53 -62.30 5.27
N GLY A 47 -4.98 -63.14 4.40
CA GLY A 47 -3.96 -62.70 3.43
C GLY A 47 -4.41 -61.53 2.52
N LEU A 48 -5.69 -61.56 2.08
CA LEU A 48 -6.25 -60.50 1.25
C LEU A 48 -6.39 -59.13 1.97
N GLU A 49 -6.77 -59.15 3.23
CA GLU A 49 -6.87 -57.89 4.01
C GLU A 49 -5.47 -57.36 4.38
N ARG A 50 -4.52 -58.27 4.62
CA ARG A 50 -3.11 -57.90 4.83
C ARG A 50 -2.53 -57.19 3.60
N GLU A 51 -2.75 -57.73 2.40
CA GLU A 51 -2.29 -57.15 1.16
C GLU A 51 -2.88 -55.74 0.95
N LYS A 52 -4.14 -55.51 1.29
CA LYS A 52 -4.77 -54.18 1.25
C LYS A 52 -4.09 -53.18 2.18
N ILE A 53 -3.81 -53.60 3.42
CA ILE A 53 -3.15 -52.75 4.41
C ILE A 53 -1.70 -52.42 3.95
N GLU A 54 -0.99 -53.39 3.41
CA GLU A 54 0.35 -53.20 2.88
C GLU A 54 0.36 -52.23 1.68
N ASN A 55 -0.61 -52.34 0.78
CA ASN A 55 -0.76 -51.42 -0.34
C ASN A 55 -1.13 -50.00 0.13
N GLU A 56 -2.09 -49.89 1.05
CA GLU A 56 -2.45 -48.58 1.64
C GLU A 56 -1.25 -47.92 2.37
N TYR A 57 -0.49 -48.71 3.11
CA TYR A 57 0.73 -48.22 3.76
C TYR A 57 1.75 -47.71 2.75
N ALA A 58 1.98 -48.46 1.67
CA ALA A 58 2.91 -48.06 0.61
C ALA A 58 2.46 -46.78 -0.10
N GLU A 59 1.15 -46.63 -0.37
CA GLU A 59 0.58 -45.41 -0.95
C GLU A 59 0.72 -44.19 -0.01
N LEU A 60 0.47 -44.40 1.28
CA LEU A 60 0.64 -43.31 2.27
C LEU A 60 2.08 -42.93 2.45
N GLN A 61 3.00 -43.90 2.48
CA GLN A 61 4.44 -43.64 2.52
C GLN A 61 4.87 -42.79 1.32
N LYS A 62 4.46 -43.13 0.13
CA LYS A 62 4.74 -42.41 -1.10
C LYS A 62 4.23 -40.97 -1.02
N LYS A 63 2.99 -40.75 -0.53
CA LYS A 63 2.42 -39.40 -0.33
C LYS A 63 3.20 -38.59 0.70
N ILE A 64 3.65 -39.23 1.79
CA ILE A 64 4.47 -38.55 2.81
C ILE A 64 5.79 -38.08 2.23
N GLU A 65 6.46 -38.92 1.45
CA GLU A 65 7.72 -38.55 0.79
C GLU A 65 7.53 -37.40 -0.22
N GLU A 66 6.45 -37.46 -0.99
CA GLU A 66 6.07 -36.40 -1.94
C GLU A 66 5.81 -35.06 -1.20
N TYR A 67 5.05 -35.06 -0.12
CA TYR A 67 4.78 -33.87 0.68
C TYR A 67 6.06 -33.34 1.38
N LYS A 68 6.92 -34.22 1.87
CA LYS A 68 8.21 -33.82 2.42
C LYS A 68 9.11 -33.17 1.38
N ALA A 69 9.13 -33.69 0.15
CA ALA A 69 9.87 -33.08 -0.95
C ALA A 69 9.35 -31.71 -1.33
N ILE A 70 8.02 -31.52 -1.36
CA ILE A 70 7.39 -30.22 -1.61
C ILE A 70 7.75 -29.21 -0.52
N LEU A 71 7.75 -29.62 0.75
CA LEU A 71 8.08 -28.72 1.87
C LEU A 71 9.56 -28.42 1.99
N ALA A 72 10.44 -29.33 1.55
CA ALA A 72 11.89 -29.17 1.64
C ALA A 72 12.46 -28.22 0.58
N ASP A 73 11.84 -28.15 -0.60
CA ASP A 73 12.32 -27.31 -1.72
C ASP A 73 11.26 -26.32 -2.18
N ARG A 74 11.58 -25.03 -2.00
CA ARG A 74 10.73 -23.92 -2.48
C ARG A 74 10.43 -23.96 -3.96
N LYS A 75 11.33 -24.49 -4.79
CA LYS A 75 11.11 -24.59 -6.25
C LYS A 75 10.03 -25.63 -6.56
N VAL A 76 10.04 -26.76 -5.84
CA VAL A 76 9.03 -27.82 -5.96
C VAL A 76 7.67 -27.27 -5.51
N LEU A 77 7.61 -26.59 -4.38
CA LEU A 77 6.39 -25.93 -3.90
C LEU A 77 5.82 -24.92 -4.91
N LEU A 78 6.67 -24.06 -5.48
CA LEU A 78 6.25 -23.11 -6.52
C LEU A 78 5.81 -23.83 -7.81
N GLY A 79 6.37 -24.99 -8.10
CA GLY A 79 5.93 -25.86 -9.20
C GLY A 79 4.50 -26.32 -9.03
N VAL A 80 4.14 -26.84 -7.85
CA VAL A 80 2.78 -27.27 -7.52
C VAL A 80 1.79 -26.11 -7.64
N ILE A 81 2.13 -24.97 -7.05
CA ILE A 81 1.29 -23.74 -7.13
C ILE A 81 1.09 -23.33 -8.60
N LYS A 82 2.15 -23.37 -9.40
CA LYS A 82 2.07 -23.04 -10.82
C LYS A 82 1.13 -23.98 -11.58
N GLU A 83 1.21 -25.27 -11.33
CA GLU A 83 0.33 -26.27 -11.95
C GLU A 83 -1.13 -26.05 -11.58
N GLU A 84 -1.43 -25.81 -10.32
CA GLU A 84 -2.78 -25.49 -9.85
C GLU A 84 -3.34 -24.22 -10.50
N ILE A 85 -2.52 -23.16 -10.60
CA ILE A 85 -2.92 -21.91 -11.27
C ILE A 85 -3.16 -22.14 -12.77
N ILE A 86 -2.33 -22.95 -13.43
CA ILE A 86 -2.51 -23.31 -14.84
C ILE A 86 -3.83 -24.05 -15.06
N LEU A 87 -4.17 -25.01 -14.19
CA LEU A 87 -5.44 -25.72 -14.27
C LEU A 87 -6.65 -24.77 -14.13
N ILE A 88 -6.55 -23.81 -13.19
CA ILE A 88 -7.61 -22.81 -13.02
C ILE A 88 -7.70 -21.90 -14.23
N ARG A 89 -6.56 -21.45 -14.77
CA ARG A 89 -6.50 -20.65 -16.00
C ARG A 89 -7.14 -21.38 -17.18
N ASP A 90 -6.79 -22.63 -17.39
CA ASP A 90 -7.24 -23.39 -18.57
C ASP A 90 -8.73 -23.74 -18.46
N LYS A 91 -9.28 -23.82 -17.23
CA LYS A 91 -10.69 -24.09 -16.98
C LYS A 91 -11.57 -22.83 -17.06
N TYR A 92 -11.05 -21.69 -16.59
CA TYR A 92 -11.84 -20.45 -16.40
C TYR A 92 -11.28 -19.26 -17.19
N GLY A 93 -10.12 -19.40 -17.84
CA GLY A 93 -9.54 -18.35 -18.64
C GLY A 93 -10.40 -18.05 -19.87
N ASP A 94 -10.68 -16.79 -20.08
CA ASP A 94 -11.32 -16.27 -21.28
C ASP A 94 -10.31 -15.44 -22.10
N GLU A 95 -10.64 -15.18 -23.32
CA GLU A 95 -9.83 -14.32 -24.19
C GLU A 95 -9.83 -12.88 -23.66
N ARG A 96 -8.71 -12.20 -23.84
CA ARG A 96 -8.58 -10.80 -23.46
C ARG A 96 -9.62 -9.95 -24.19
N ARG A 97 -10.48 -9.24 -23.45
CA ARG A 97 -11.53 -8.39 -24.00
C ARG A 97 -11.03 -7.02 -24.49
N THR A 98 -9.83 -6.62 -24.03
CA THR A 98 -9.18 -5.37 -24.43
C THR A 98 -8.06 -5.66 -25.45
N SER A 99 -7.97 -4.88 -26.50
CA SER A 99 -6.83 -4.90 -27.42
C SER A 99 -5.64 -4.11 -26.86
N ILE A 100 -4.43 -4.54 -27.15
CA ILE A 100 -3.22 -3.75 -26.95
C ILE A 100 -3.01 -2.96 -28.25
N GLY A 101 -3.29 -1.67 -28.24
CA GLY A 101 -3.02 -0.75 -29.33
C GLY A 101 -1.82 0.14 -29.00
N TYR A 102 -1.29 0.80 -30.00
CA TYR A 102 -0.40 1.94 -29.80
C TYR A 102 -1.28 3.11 -29.35
N ASP A 103 -0.86 3.80 -28.28
CA ASP A 103 -1.48 5.04 -27.85
C ASP A 103 -1.06 6.12 -28.84
N GLU A 104 -1.95 6.45 -29.78
CA GLU A 104 -1.69 7.52 -30.79
C GLU A 104 -1.76 8.90 -30.13
N TYR A 105 -2.29 8.98 -28.90
CA TYR A 105 -2.40 10.21 -28.15
C TYR A 105 -1.88 9.96 -26.74
N ASP A 106 -0.67 10.41 -26.49
CA ASP A 106 -0.09 10.48 -25.14
C ASP A 106 -0.82 11.61 -24.36
N ILE A 107 -2.13 11.36 -24.09
CA ILE A 107 -2.95 12.27 -23.28
C ILE A 107 -2.44 12.19 -21.87
N SER A 108 -1.71 13.21 -21.44
CA SER A 108 -1.28 13.32 -20.05
C SER A 108 -2.52 13.52 -19.15
N MET A 109 -2.43 13.08 -17.90
CA MET A 109 -3.48 13.38 -16.91
C MET A 109 -3.74 14.88 -16.80
N GLU A 110 -2.76 15.70 -17.11
CA GLU A 110 -2.82 17.16 -17.13
C GLU A 110 -3.77 17.67 -18.24
N ASP A 111 -3.77 17.04 -19.42
CA ASP A 111 -4.62 17.42 -20.54
C ASP A 111 -6.12 17.18 -20.29
N MET A 112 -6.44 16.28 -19.36
CA MET A 112 -7.81 15.98 -18.95
C MET A 112 -8.38 17.00 -17.94
N ILE A 113 -7.53 17.85 -17.36
CA ILE A 113 -7.93 18.81 -16.35
C ILE A 113 -8.33 20.12 -17.05
N PRO A 114 -9.53 20.67 -16.82
CA PRO A 114 -9.96 21.90 -17.46
C PRO A 114 -9.07 23.10 -17.03
N HIS A 115 -8.77 23.95 -18.01
CA HIS A 115 -8.08 25.23 -17.77
C HIS A 115 -9.05 26.25 -17.21
N GLU A 116 -9.07 26.39 -15.89
CA GLU A 116 -9.98 27.29 -15.19
C GLU A 116 -9.24 28.29 -14.30
N ASN A 117 -9.84 29.49 -14.18
CA ASN A 117 -9.39 30.42 -13.15
C ASN A 117 -9.79 29.90 -11.77
N THR A 118 -8.85 29.89 -10.86
CA THR A 118 -9.03 29.34 -9.53
C THR A 118 -8.44 30.25 -8.46
N ILE A 119 -9.03 30.21 -7.28
CA ILE A 119 -8.54 30.92 -6.09
C ILE A 119 -8.02 29.89 -5.11
N ILE A 120 -6.78 30.07 -4.71
CA ILE A 120 -6.13 29.28 -3.66
C ILE A 120 -6.12 30.13 -2.41
N THR A 121 -6.60 29.57 -1.30
CA THR A 121 -6.54 30.21 0.03
C THR A 121 -5.70 29.35 0.96
N MET A 122 -4.80 29.98 1.68
CA MET A 122 -3.99 29.33 2.69
C MET A 122 -4.09 30.07 4.03
N THR A 123 -4.18 29.32 5.12
CA THR A 123 -4.19 29.87 6.47
C THR A 123 -2.79 29.88 7.09
N LYS A 124 -2.62 30.66 8.13
CA LYS A 124 -1.36 30.75 8.90
C LYS A 124 -0.88 29.43 9.45
N LEU A 125 -1.81 28.56 9.86
CA LEU A 125 -1.50 27.24 10.37
C LEU A 125 -1.28 26.19 9.25
N GLY A 126 -1.38 26.62 7.97
CA GLY A 126 -1.04 25.78 6.81
C GLY A 126 -2.19 24.92 6.29
N TYR A 127 -3.45 25.32 6.49
CA TYR A 127 -4.57 24.74 5.76
C TYR A 127 -4.71 25.43 4.40
N ILE A 128 -4.80 24.62 3.34
CA ILE A 128 -4.88 25.11 1.97
C ILE A 128 -6.07 24.48 1.24
N LYS A 129 -6.66 25.23 0.34
CA LYS A 129 -7.68 24.74 -0.59
C LYS A 129 -7.70 25.52 -1.89
N ARG A 130 -8.30 24.94 -2.89
CA ARG A 130 -8.60 25.54 -4.18
C ARG A 130 -10.10 25.68 -4.36
N MET A 131 -10.52 26.76 -5.01
CA MET A 131 -11.92 27.03 -5.35
C MET A 131 -12.00 27.67 -6.73
N THR A 132 -13.10 27.46 -7.44
CA THR A 132 -13.38 28.22 -8.67
C THR A 132 -13.70 29.69 -8.35
N VAL A 133 -13.38 30.59 -9.27
CA VAL A 133 -13.60 32.04 -9.10
C VAL A 133 -15.08 32.37 -8.91
N ASP A 134 -16.00 31.56 -9.46
CA ASP A 134 -17.45 31.75 -9.34
C ASP A 134 -17.97 31.75 -7.91
N ASN A 135 -17.20 31.20 -6.98
CA ASN A 135 -17.51 31.24 -5.55
C ASN A 135 -17.36 32.64 -4.92
N PHE A 136 -16.69 33.58 -5.62
CA PHE A 136 -16.42 34.95 -5.16
C PHE A 136 -17.13 35.96 -6.07
N LYS A 137 -18.46 36.08 -5.92
CA LYS A 137 -19.24 37.06 -6.69
C LYS A 137 -19.06 38.45 -6.10
N SER A 138 -18.93 39.45 -6.97
CA SER A 138 -18.92 40.85 -6.60
C SER A 138 -20.22 41.21 -5.85
N GLN A 139 -20.08 41.94 -4.75
CA GLN A 139 -21.19 42.43 -3.96
C GLN A 139 -21.43 43.92 -4.20
N HIS A 140 -22.68 44.34 -4.26
CA HIS A 140 -23.06 45.76 -4.31
C HIS A 140 -23.03 46.42 -2.93
N ARG A 141 -23.25 47.73 -2.86
CA ARG A 141 -23.32 48.51 -1.63
C ARG A 141 -24.34 47.85 -0.65
N GLY A 142 -23.90 47.63 0.60
CA GLY A 142 -24.70 46.95 1.63
C GLY A 142 -24.50 45.44 1.72
N GLY A 143 -23.62 44.86 0.90
CA GLY A 143 -23.24 43.44 1.03
C GLY A 143 -22.52 43.14 2.34
N LYS A 144 -22.83 41.98 2.96
CA LYS A 144 -22.28 41.55 4.25
C LYS A 144 -20.87 40.91 4.17
N GLY A 145 -20.23 40.96 3.00
CA GLY A 145 -18.97 40.25 2.76
C GLY A 145 -19.15 38.73 2.52
N ILE A 146 -18.10 38.07 2.10
CA ILE A 146 -18.09 36.63 1.83
C ILE A 146 -17.04 35.97 2.69
N LYS A 147 -17.45 34.97 3.50
CA LYS A 147 -16.50 34.15 4.25
C LYS A 147 -15.80 33.19 3.27
N GLY A 148 -14.49 33.38 3.10
CA GLY A 148 -13.71 32.61 2.13
C GLY A 148 -13.28 31.23 2.62
N MET A 149 -13.16 31.03 3.94
CA MET A 149 -12.69 29.78 4.53
C MET A 149 -13.16 29.68 5.98
N GLN A 150 -13.40 28.47 6.46
CA GLN A 150 -13.58 28.21 7.88
C GLN A 150 -12.21 27.97 8.50
N THR A 151 -11.87 28.75 9.53
CA THR A 151 -10.64 28.63 10.28
C THR A 151 -10.93 27.98 11.64
N ILE A 152 -9.90 27.42 12.26
CA ILE A 152 -9.92 27.01 13.66
C ILE A 152 -9.64 28.23 14.56
N GLU A 153 -9.77 28.05 15.87
CA GLU A 153 -9.41 29.05 16.84
C GLU A 153 -7.94 29.47 16.68
N ASP A 154 -7.66 30.75 16.72
CA ASP A 154 -6.34 31.36 16.50
C ASP A 154 -5.73 31.22 15.07
N ASP A 155 -6.53 30.79 14.08
CA ASP A 155 -6.08 30.71 12.67
C ASP A 155 -6.77 31.78 11.81
N TYR A 156 -6.09 32.24 10.77
CA TYR A 156 -6.63 33.22 9.83
C TYR A 156 -6.08 32.96 8.42
N ILE A 157 -6.74 33.52 7.41
CA ILE A 157 -6.28 33.45 6.03
C ILE A 157 -5.04 34.35 5.90
N ASP A 158 -3.89 33.75 5.59
CA ASP A 158 -2.62 34.44 5.40
C ASP A 158 -2.42 34.79 3.91
N ASP A 159 -2.72 33.86 3.00
CA ASP A 159 -2.59 34.03 1.55
C ASP A 159 -3.89 33.77 0.82
N MET A 160 -4.18 34.60 -0.17
CA MET A 160 -5.24 34.41 -1.16
C MET A 160 -4.68 34.71 -2.55
N ILE A 161 -4.60 33.71 -3.39
CA ILE A 161 -3.93 33.78 -4.68
C ILE A 161 -4.92 33.44 -5.78
N MET A 162 -5.05 34.32 -6.76
CA MET A 162 -5.79 34.05 -8.00
C MET A 162 -4.82 33.52 -9.05
N THR A 163 -5.13 32.38 -9.62
CA THR A 163 -4.29 31.68 -10.59
C THR A 163 -5.14 30.82 -11.54
N THR A 164 -4.51 30.02 -12.39
CA THR A 164 -5.20 28.98 -13.18
C THR A 164 -4.85 27.60 -12.67
N THR A 165 -5.68 26.61 -12.99
CA THR A 165 -5.47 25.20 -12.60
C THR A 165 -4.09 24.68 -12.98
N HIS A 166 -3.53 25.10 -14.12
CA HIS A 166 -2.27 24.60 -14.68
C HIS A 166 -1.03 25.40 -14.27
N HIS A 167 -1.18 26.52 -13.58
CA HIS A 167 -0.03 27.25 -13.09
C HIS A 167 0.68 26.48 -11.96
N TYR A 168 1.97 26.73 -11.84
CA TYR A 168 2.75 26.24 -10.72
C TYR A 168 2.59 27.15 -9.50
N ILE A 169 2.61 26.51 -8.33
CA ILE A 169 2.65 27.21 -7.04
C ILE A 169 3.92 26.81 -6.33
N MET A 170 4.73 27.81 -6.01
CA MET A 170 5.95 27.63 -5.24
C MET A 170 5.72 27.98 -3.78
N PHE A 171 6.16 27.13 -2.89
CA PHE A 171 6.06 27.27 -1.45
C PHE A 171 7.47 27.40 -0.86
N PHE A 172 7.77 28.54 -0.31
CA PHE A 172 9.04 28.79 0.36
C PHE A 172 8.89 28.58 1.87
N THR A 173 9.92 28.04 2.51
CA THR A 173 9.87 27.68 3.91
C THR A 173 10.85 28.45 4.79
N ASN A 174 10.61 28.41 6.10
CA ASN A 174 11.49 29.01 7.10
C ASN A 174 12.89 28.39 7.17
N THR A 175 13.09 27.21 6.53
CA THR A 175 14.42 26.57 6.41
C THR A 175 15.15 26.93 5.12
N GLY A 176 14.56 27.82 4.30
CA GLY A 176 15.12 28.25 3.01
C GLY A 176 14.94 27.23 1.88
N ARG A 177 14.02 26.28 2.04
CA ARG A 177 13.66 25.32 0.99
C ARG A 177 12.48 25.84 0.17
N VAL A 178 12.34 25.30 -1.03
CA VAL A 178 11.21 25.56 -1.92
C VAL A 178 10.62 24.24 -2.39
N TYR A 179 9.30 24.16 -2.39
CA TYR A 179 8.50 23.07 -2.96
C TYR A 179 7.65 23.62 -4.11
N ARG A 180 7.24 22.75 -5.01
CA ARG A 180 6.43 23.13 -6.16
C ARG A 180 5.38 22.07 -6.43
N ILE A 181 4.15 22.51 -6.66
CA ILE A 181 3.05 21.68 -7.17
C ILE A 181 2.27 22.46 -8.22
N LYS A 182 1.48 21.78 -9.02
CA LYS A 182 0.49 22.40 -9.90
C LYS A 182 -0.73 22.82 -9.07
N ALA A 183 -1.40 23.91 -9.48
CA ALA A 183 -2.57 24.40 -8.75
C ALA A 183 -3.70 23.35 -8.70
N TYR A 184 -3.86 22.52 -9.74
CA TYR A 184 -4.85 21.44 -9.77
C TYR A 184 -4.55 20.31 -8.77
N GLU A 185 -3.32 20.14 -8.31
CA GLU A 185 -2.95 19.17 -7.28
C GLU A 185 -3.47 19.57 -5.88
N ILE A 186 -3.83 20.84 -5.70
CA ILE A 186 -4.47 21.32 -4.48
C ILE A 186 -5.94 20.90 -4.50
N PRO A 187 -6.43 20.15 -3.49
CA PRO A 187 -7.81 19.68 -3.46
C PRO A 187 -8.83 20.80 -3.56
N GLU A 188 -9.82 20.60 -4.42
CA GLU A 188 -10.96 21.49 -4.51
C GLU A 188 -11.86 21.31 -3.30
N SER A 189 -12.35 22.41 -2.76
CA SER A 189 -13.20 22.38 -1.57
C SER A 189 -14.23 23.51 -1.63
N SER A 190 -15.36 23.30 -0.97
CA SER A 190 -16.40 24.30 -0.87
C SER A 190 -15.91 25.59 -0.17
N ARG A 191 -16.61 26.68 -0.42
CA ARG A 191 -16.28 28.00 0.14
C ARG A 191 -16.10 28.01 1.66
N THR A 192 -16.93 27.30 2.38
CA THR A 192 -16.91 27.23 3.85
C THR A 192 -16.04 26.12 4.42
N ALA A 193 -15.48 25.25 3.61
CA ALA A 193 -14.59 24.19 4.07
C ALA A 193 -13.26 24.73 4.58
N ARG A 194 -12.63 24.01 5.51
CA ARG A 194 -11.30 24.31 6.06
C ARG A 194 -10.17 24.02 5.06
N GLY A 195 -10.37 23.13 4.11
CA GLY A 195 -9.32 22.64 3.22
C GLY A 195 -8.46 21.54 3.84
N THR A 196 -7.32 21.27 3.23
CA THR A 196 -6.38 20.22 3.58
C THR A 196 -5.11 20.80 4.18
N ALA A 197 -4.52 20.15 5.17
CA ALA A 197 -3.24 20.57 5.72
C ALA A 197 -2.14 20.42 4.65
N ILE A 198 -1.32 21.46 4.46
CA ILE A 198 -0.27 21.51 3.43
C ILE A 198 0.76 20.39 3.57
N ILE A 199 0.99 19.89 4.78
CA ILE A 199 1.90 18.77 5.05
C ILE A 199 1.43 17.46 4.37
N ASN A 200 0.16 17.35 4.02
CA ASN A 200 -0.36 16.20 3.26
C ASN A 200 -0.08 16.30 1.75
N LEU A 201 0.26 17.49 1.26
CA LEU A 201 0.56 17.76 -0.15
C LEU A 201 2.06 17.86 -0.39
N LEU A 202 2.81 18.42 0.56
CA LEU A 202 4.25 18.65 0.48
C LEU A 202 4.99 17.82 1.50
N GLN A 203 6.14 17.27 1.12
CA GLN A 203 7.01 16.50 2.01
C GLN A 203 7.84 17.44 2.91
N LEU A 204 7.16 18.18 3.78
CA LEU A 204 7.82 19.10 4.71
C LEU A 204 8.64 18.35 5.76
N MET A 205 9.79 18.93 6.11
CA MET A 205 10.61 18.40 7.21
C MET A 205 9.99 18.76 8.57
N PRO A 206 10.29 18.01 9.64
CA PRO A 206 9.83 18.36 10.98
C PRO A 206 10.20 19.80 11.37
N GLY A 207 9.21 20.59 11.81
CA GLY A 207 9.39 22.00 12.18
C GLY A 207 9.44 22.99 11.00
N GLU A 208 9.36 22.52 9.77
CA GLU A 208 9.32 23.35 8.58
C GLU A 208 7.94 24.00 8.41
N LYS A 209 7.92 25.31 8.13
CA LYS A 209 6.70 26.11 7.95
C LYS A 209 6.79 26.94 6.68
N ILE A 210 5.66 27.07 5.99
CA ILE A 210 5.57 27.94 4.80
C ILE A 210 5.68 29.39 5.25
N THR A 211 6.48 30.17 4.52
CA THR A 211 6.71 31.61 4.76
C THR A 211 6.30 32.48 3.60
N ALA A 212 6.25 31.94 2.38
CA ALA A 212 5.76 32.63 1.21
C ALA A 212 5.22 31.68 0.17
N VAL A 213 4.21 32.11 -0.57
CA VAL A 213 3.58 31.34 -1.66
C VAL A 213 3.56 32.21 -2.90
N ILE A 214 4.10 31.69 -4.01
CA ILE A 214 4.23 32.45 -5.26
C ILE A 214 3.66 31.60 -6.40
N PRO A 215 2.58 32.05 -7.07
CA PRO A 215 2.12 31.44 -8.31
C PRO A 215 3.00 31.91 -9.47
N PHE A 216 3.31 31.02 -10.40
CA PHE A 216 3.98 31.44 -11.64
C PHE A 216 3.48 30.58 -12.81
N LYS A 217 3.42 31.20 -13.96
CA LYS A 217 2.83 30.61 -15.16
C LYS A 217 3.82 29.70 -15.88
N GLU A 218 4.98 30.26 -16.21
CA GLU A 218 5.98 29.62 -17.07
C GLU A 218 7.38 29.98 -16.63
N TYR A 219 8.35 29.12 -16.98
CA TYR A 219 9.78 29.38 -16.79
C TYR A 219 10.28 30.23 -17.94
N GLU A 220 10.40 31.53 -17.70
CA GLU A 220 10.91 32.49 -18.66
C GLU A 220 12.39 32.81 -18.38
N GLU A 221 13.23 32.91 -19.43
CA GLU A 221 14.69 33.11 -19.30
C GLU A 221 15.07 34.42 -18.61
N ASP A 222 14.26 35.45 -18.76
CA ASP A 222 14.55 36.80 -18.23
C ASP A 222 13.97 37.01 -16.82
N LYS A 223 13.35 36.03 -16.21
CA LYS A 223 12.75 36.16 -14.87
C LYS A 223 13.65 35.59 -13.79
N TYR A 224 13.63 36.26 -12.66
CA TYR A 224 14.45 35.93 -11.50
C TYR A 224 13.59 35.91 -10.25
N LEU A 225 13.93 35.00 -9.34
CA LEU A 225 13.47 35.05 -7.96
C LEU A 225 14.45 35.87 -7.13
N PHE A 226 13.92 36.90 -6.48
CA PHE A 226 14.67 37.71 -5.55
C PHE A 226 14.20 37.42 -4.12
N MET A 227 15.11 36.96 -3.30
CA MET A 227 14.85 36.57 -1.93
C MET A 227 15.65 37.42 -0.97
N VAL A 228 15.02 37.84 0.13
CA VAL A 228 15.70 38.60 1.20
C VAL A 228 15.39 37.93 2.54
N THR A 229 16.43 37.66 3.30
CA THR A 229 16.28 37.10 4.65
C THR A 229 16.04 38.23 5.67
N LYS A 230 15.49 37.85 6.84
CA LYS A 230 15.30 38.77 7.97
C LYS A 230 16.59 39.50 8.38
N ARG A 231 17.76 38.92 8.16
CA ARG A 231 19.08 39.50 8.46
C ARG A 231 19.68 40.31 7.29
N GLY A 232 18.88 40.63 6.28
CA GLY A 232 19.31 41.50 5.16
C GLY A 232 20.16 40.82 4.09
N ILE A 233 20.32 39.48 4.12
CA ILE A 233 20.99 38.74 3.06
C ILE A 233 20.03 38.61 1.88
N ALA A 234 20.46 39.12 0.71
CA ALA A 234 19.70 39.06 -0.52
C ALA A 234 20.32 38.05 -1.51
N LYS A 235 19.48 37.33 -2.24
CA LYS A 235 19.87 36.41 -3.31
C LYS A 235 18.95 36.60 -4.51
N LYS A 236 19.53 36.75 -5.70
CA LYS A 236 18.84 36.76 -6.99
C LYS A 236 19.21 35.49 -7.74
N THR A 237 18.21 34.70 -8.16
CA THR A 237 18.40 33.42 -8.84
C THR A 237 17.51 33.35 -10.08
N PRO A 238 18.03 32.98 -11.27
CA PRO A 238 17.20 32.76 -12.44
C PRO A 238 16.07 31.76 -12.14
N ILE A 239 14.85 32.00 -12.65
CA ILE A 239 13.71 31.14 -12.40
C ILE A 239 13.93 29.73 -12.97
N LEU A 240 14.72 29.56 -14.02
CA LEU A 240 15.08 28.33 -14.64
C LEU A 240 15.82 27.35 -13.71
N GLU A 241 16.56 27.84 -12.74
CA GLU A 241 17.21 27.03 -11.70
C GLU A 241 16.20 26.20 -10.87
N TYR A 242 14.94 26.64 -10.87
CA TYR A 242 13.85 25.99 -10.15
C TYR A 242 13.01 25.05 -11.05
N PHE A 243 13.45 24.79 -12.29
CA PHE A 243 12.72 23.92 -13.20
C PHE A 243 12.63 22.46 -12.67
N ASN A 244 13.68 21.96 -12.02
CA ASN A 244 13.79 20.59 -11.55
C ASN A 244 13.68 20.49 -10.02
N ILE A 245 12.57 20.95 -9.45
CA ILE A 245 12.30 20.76 -8.01
C ILE A 245 11.77 19.35 -7.77
N ARG A 246 12.48 18.55 -6.97
CA ARG A 246 12.03 17.22 -6.54
C ARG A 246 10.91 17.34 -5.51
N LYS A 247 10.11 16.27 -5.33
CA LYS A 247 9.06 16.24 -4.30
C LYS A 247 9.57 16.50 -2.89
N SER A 248 10.82 16.15 -2.61
CA SER A 248 11.51 16.44 -1.33
C SER A 248 11.95 17.90 -1.16
N GLY A 249 11.64 18.76 -2.13
CA GLY A 249 12.04 20.17 -2.14
C GLY A 249 13.48 20.39 -2.59
N LEU A 250 13.79 21.68 -2.86
CA LEU A 250 15.11 22.17 -3.26
C LEU A 250 15.54 23.26 -2.28
N GLN A 251 16.83 23.32 -1.94
CA GLN A 251 17.38 24.43 -1.15
C GLN A 251 17.45 25.70 -2.00
N ALA A 252 16.57 26.66 -1.76
CA ALA A 252 16.51 27.93 -2.51
C ALA A 252 17.53 28.93 -1.97
N ILE A 253 17.68 29.01 -0.66
CA ILE A 253 18.63 29.87 0.02
C ILE A 253 19.16 29.20 1.28
N ASN A 254 20.47 29.28 1.51
CA ASN A 254 21.05 28.79 2.76
C ASN A 254 20.92 29.91 3.82
N LEU A 255 20.15 29.61 4.86
CA LEU A 255 20.03 30.50 6.01
C LEU A 255 21.25 30.28 6.92
N ARG A 256 21.82 31.38 7.41
CA ARG A 256 22.87 31.36 8.43
C ARG A 256 22.22 31.66 9.78
N ASP A 257 22.63 30.95 10.78
CA ASP A 257 22.20 31.13 12.18
C ASP A 257 22.56 32.51 12.75
#